data_5271aa43f11a5ffc627d261a0f1dfd62
#
_entry.id   5271aa43f11a5ffc627d261a0f1dfd62
#
_cell.length_a   1.000
_cell.length_b   1.000
_cell.length_c   1.000
_cell.angle_alpha   90.00
_cell.angle_beta   90.00
_cell.angle_gamma   90.00
#
_symmetry.space_group_name_H-M   'P 1'
#
loop_
_entity.id
_entity.type
_entity.pdbx_description
1 polymer ?
#
loop_
_entity_poly.entity_id
_entity_poly.type
_entity_poly.pdbx_seq_one_letter_code
_entity_poly.pdbx_strand_id
1 'polypeptide(L)'
;MYNTETIAANIRSARLQKNYSQDYLAAKLHISQNAYSKVELGQTRVTLERLSVIAEVLQVELTSLININDVQADIAAINRLTIVPKLLEIICHTTGMGFAAIARVTENKWVACSVRDEIEFGLLPGSELKLETTICHEIRQNGKAVIIDEVKTDDAFCNHHTPAMYGFQSYISVPIILQDGSFFGTLCAVDPKPAKLNNPETINLFKLFTELISFHLDVMGQLDADTQ
;
A
#
# COMPACT_ATOMS: atom_id res chain seq x y z
N MET A 1 12.10 6.86 17.42
CA MET A 1 13.24 5.91 17.65
C MET A 1 13.35 5.09 16.37
N TYR A 2 14.49 5.14 15.65
CA TYR A 2 14.65 4.41 14.39
C TYR A 2 14.56 2.90 14.65
N ASN A 3 13.65 2.22 13.94
CA ASN A 3 13.48 0.78 14.05
C ASN A 3 14.49 0.06 13.14
N THR A 4 15.43 -0.67 13.74
CA THR A 4 16.47 -1.44 13.03
C THR A 4 15.88 -2.44 12.02
N GLU A 5 14.72 -3.02 12.34
CA GLU A 5 14.03 -3.99 11.49
C GLU A 5 13.50 -3.35 10.20
N THR A 6 12.95 -2.13 10.30
CA THR A 6 12.45 -1.39 9.13
C THR A 6 13.59 -1.00 8.19
N ILE A 7 14.71 -0.48 8.74
CA ILE A 7 15.91 -0.16 7.94
C ILE A 7 16.42 -1.42 7.24
N ALA A 8 16.49 -2.54 7.94
CA ALA A 8 16.93 -3.82 7.39
C ALA A 8 16.02 -4.29 6.23
N ALA A 9 14.70 -4.16 6.40
CA ALA A 9 13.72 -4.49 5.37
C ALA A 9 13.86 -3.58 4.13
N ASN A 10 14.06 -2.27 4.32
CA ASN A 10 14.26 -1.32 3.23
C ASN A 10 15.56 -1.62 2.44
N ILE A 11 16.66 -1.94 3.15
CA ILE A 11 17.93 -2.35 2.51
C ILE A 11 17.70 -3.60 1.66
N ARG A 12 17.05 -4.62 2.21
CA ARG A 12 16.73 -5.87 1.50
C ARG A 12 15.88 -5.63 0.27
N SER A 13 14.83 -4.82 0.39
CA SER A 13 13.94 -4.48 -0.70
C SER A 13 14.68 -3.76 -1.84
N ALA A 14 15.44 -2.72 -1.54
CA ALA A 14 16.24 -1.98 -2.51
C ALA A 14 17.26 -2.89 -3.23
N ARG A 15 17.89 -3.82 -2.52
CA ARG A 15 18.79 -4.81 -3.12
C ARG A 15 18.07 -5.73 -4.11
N LEU A 16 16.91 -6.27 -3.71
CA LEU A 16 16.12 -7.17 -4.56
C LEU A 16 15.61 -6.47 -5.82
N GLN A 17 15.18 -5.22 -5.72
CA GLN A 17 14.76 -4.41 -6.88
C GLN A 17 15.89 -4.22 -7.90
N LYS A 18 17.15 -4.14 -7.42
CA LYS A 18 18.33 -4.08 -8.30
C LYS A 18 18.82 -5.46 -8.76
N ASN A 19 18.16 -6.55 -8.37
CA ASN A 19 18.58 -7.93 -8.64
C ASN A 19 19.99 -8.24 -8.16
N TYR A 20 20.46 -7.60 -7.07
CA TYR A 20 21.77 -7.86 -6.49
C TYR A 20 21.71 -9.02 -5.50
N SER A 21 22.78 -9.87 -5.48
CA SER A 21 22.94 -10.91 -4.44
C SER A 21 23.42 -10.30 -3.12
N GLN A 22 23.22 -11.02 -2.01
CA GLN A 22 23.85 -10.64 -0.72
C GLN A 22 25.37 -10.64 -0.80
N ASP A 23 25.96 -11.58 -1.54
CA ASP A 23 27.43 -11.64 -1.78
C ASP A 23 27.94 -10.39 -2.50
N TYR A 24 27.20 -9.91 -3.50
CA TYR A 24 27.56 -8.68 -4.22
C TYR A 24 27.65 -7.48 -3.27
N LEU A 25 26.61 -7.28 -2.44
CA LEU A 25 26.61 -6.18 -1.47
C LEU A 25 27.68 -6.36 -0.40
N ALA A 26 27.87 -7.58 0.10
CA ALA A 26 28.88 -7.89 1.09
C ALA A 26 30.31 -7.54 0.56
N ALA A 27 30.61 -7.93 -0.69
CA ALA A 27 31.86 -7.60 -1.36
C ALA A 27 32.06 -6.08 -1.50
N LYS A 28 31.02 -5.34 -1.90
CA LYS A 28 31.07 -3.88 -2.02
C LYS A 28 31.27 -3.16 -0.68
N LEU A 29 30.76 -3.74 0.40
CA LEU A 29 30.87 -3.22 1.77
C LEU A 29 32.12 -3.74 2.51
N HIS A 30 32.96 -4.57 1.86
CA HIS A 30 34.13 -5.20 2.45
C HIS A 30 33.84 -5.99 3.73
N ILE A 31 32.70 -6.73 3.75
CA ILE A 31 32.30 -7.62 4.85
C ILE A 31 31.96 -9.01 4.33
N SER A 32 31.85 -9.99 5.22
CA SER A 32 31.40 -11.33 4.84
C SER A 32 29.90 -11.34 4.51
N GLN A 33 29.48 -12.26 3.63
CA GLN A 33 28.06 -12.45 3.30
C GLN A 33 27.22 -12.71 4.56
N ASN A 34 27.73 -13.48 5.52
CA ASN A 34 27.05 -13.74 6.79
C ASN A 34 26.85 -12.45 7.62
N ALA A 35 27.84 -11.55 7.63
CA ALA A 35 27.71 -10.26 8.30
C ALA A 35 26.66 -9.36 7.61
N TYR A 36 26.62 -9.36 6.27
CA TYR A 36 25.63 -8.64 5.51
C TYR A 36 24.20 -9.22 5.70
N SER A 37 24.07 -10.54 5.71
CA SER A 37 22.80 -11.21 6.00
C SER A 37 22.22 -10.79 7.35
N LYS A 38 23.05 -10.64 8.39
CA LYS A 38 22.60 -10.13 9.70
C LYS A 38 22.11 -8.69 9.66
N VAL A 39 22.64 -7.86 8.75
CA VAL A 39 22.13 -6.51 8.50
C VAL A 39 20.71 -6.59 7.95
N GLU A 40 20.46 -7.40 6.92
CA GLU A 40 19.11 -7.55 6.32
C GLU A 40 18.11 -8.25 7.23
N LEU A 41 18.56 -8.99 8.23
CA LEU A 41 17.72 -9.61 9.25
C LEU A 41 17.45 -8.69 10.45
N GLY A 42 17.98 -7.46 10.46
CA GLY A 42 17.84 -6.53 11.57
C GLY A 42 18.60 -6.94 12.85
N GLN A 43 19.46 -7.97 12.76
CA GLN A 43 20.23 -8.50 13.89
C GLN A 43 21.49 -7.67 14.22
N THR A 44 21.83 -6.72 13.36
CA THR A 44 22.98 -5.83 13.54
C THR A 44 22.55 -4.39 13.33
N ARG A 45 22.88 -3.50 14.27
CA ARG A 45 22.67 -2.06 14.10
C ARG A 45 23.58 -1.54 12.98
N VAL A 46 23.00 -0.78 12.07
CA VAL A 46 23.74 -0.14 10.98
C VAL A 46 24.01 1.30 11.40
N THR A 47 25.30 1.71 11.35
CA THR A 47 25.66 3.11 11.59
C THR A 47 25.25 3.97 10.39
N LEU A 48 25.11 5.27 10.59
CA LEU A 48 24.73 6.22 9.52
C LEU A 48 25.74 6.20 8.37
N GLU A 49 27.05 6.11 8.70
CA GLU A 49 28.11 6.02 7.69
C GLU A 49 27.96 4.76 6.84
N ARG A 50 27.70 3.62 7.47
CA ARG A 50 27.49 2.36 6.74
C ARG A 50 26.23 2.39 5.93
N LEU A 51 25.16 3.02 6.42
CA LEU A 51 23.92 3.19 5.70
C LEU A 51 24.10 4.07 4.46
N SER A 52 24.91 5.14 4.56
CA SER A 52 25.26 5.99 3.41
C SER A 52 25.99 5.20 2.32
N VAL A 53 26.96 4.34 2.69
CA VAL A 53 27.65 3.49 1.73
C VAL A 53 26.72 2.46 1.08
N ILE A 54 25.78 1.89 1.86
CA ILE A 54 24.76 0.98 1.33
C ILE A 54 23.85 1.72 0.32
N ALA A 55 23.40 2.92 0.64
CA ALA A 55 22.57 3.75 -0.24
C ALA A 55 23.30 4.06 -1.56
N GLU A 56 24.59 4.41 -1.50
CA GLU A 56 25.41 4.66 -2.68
C GLU A 56 25.55 3.41 -3.56
N VAL A 57 25.86 2.24 -2.98
CA VAL A 57 25.97 0.97 -3.72
C VAL A 57 24.65 0.58 -4.37
N LEU A 58 23.53 0.81 -3.67
CA LEU A 58 22.19 0.54 -4.17
C LEU A 58 21.66 1.63 -5.12
N GLN A 59 22.36 2.78 -5.22
CA GLN A 59 21.92 3.93 -6.02
C GLN A 59 20.51 4.40 -5.61
N VAL A 60 20.30 4.57 -4.33
CA VAL A 60 19.07 5.09 -3.74
C VAL A 60 19.40 6.25 -2.79
N GLU A 61 18.44 7.13 -2.55
CA GLU A 61 18.60 8.18 -1.54
C GLU A 61 18.70 7.55 -0.14
N LEU A 62 19.59 8.09 0.71
CA LEU A 62 19.73 7.64 2.09
C LEU A 62 18.42 7.68 2.86
N THR A 63 17.62 8.70 2.60
CA THR A 63 16.29 8.90 3.19
C THR A 63 15.35 7.73 2.88
N SER A 64 15.42 7.13 1.70
CA SER A 64 14.58 5.98 1.34
C SER A 64 14.90 4.73 2.17
N LEU A 65 16.15 4.57 2.63
CA LEU A 65 16.55 3.48 3.52
C LEU A 65 16.16 3.73 4.99
N ILE A 66 16.10 5.00 5.38
CA ILE A 66 15.74 5.42 6.75
C ILE A 66 14.23 5.61 6.89
N ASN A 67 13.54 5.95 5.79
CA ASN A 67 12.11 6.17 5.81
C ASN A 67 11.44 4.91 6.36
N ILE A 68 10.98 5.06 7.57
CA ILE A 68 9.96 4.22 8.13
C ILE A 68 8.76 4.53 7.23
N ASN A 69 8.38 3.58 6.36
CA ASN A 69 7.00 3.52 5.92
C ASN A 69 6.22 3.26 7.21
N ASP A 70 6.00 4.30 7.97
CA ASP A 70 5.24 4.24 9.19
C ASP A 70 3.78 4.13 8.80
N VAL A 71 3.37 2.88 8.52
CA VAL A 71 1.97 2.57 8.24
C VAL A 71 1.06 3.15 9.31
N GLN A 72 1.56 3.29 10.55
CA GLN A 72 0.82 3.95 11.64
C GLN A 72 0.70 5.46 11.41
N ALA A 73 1.74 6.12 10.88
CA ALA A 73 1.64 7.52 10.48
C ALA A 73 0.68 7.69 9.30
N ASP A 74 0.72 6.78 8.31
CA ASP A 74 -0.21 6.78 7.17
C ASP A 74 -1.67 6.58 7.63
N ILE A 75 -1.91 5.64 8.56
CA ILE A 75 -3.23 5.44 9.19
C ILE A 75 -3.66 6.70 9.93
N ALA A 76 -2.77 7.29 10.73
CA ALA A 76 -3.07 8.51 11.47
C ALA A 76 -3.33 9.69 10.52
N ALA A 77 -2.60 9.82 9.41
CA ALA A 77 -2.83 10.82 8.38
C ALA A 77 -4.23 10.68 7.76
N ILE A 78 -4.61 9.49 7.31
CA ILE A 78 -5.96 9.23 6.77
C ILE A 78 -7.04 9.53 7.81
N ASN A 79 -6.85 9.13 9.07
CA ASN A 79 -7.84 9.36 10.14
C ASN A 79 -7.97 10.84 10.55
N ARG A 80 -6.96 11.69 10.29
CA ARG A 80 -7.06 13.14 10.44
C ARG A 80 -7.93 13.80 9.36
N LEU A 81 -8.13 13.12 8.22
CA LEU A 81 -9.00 13.60 7.14
C LEU A 81 -10.47 13.37 7.49
N THR A 82 -11.11 14.35 8.11
CA THR A 82 -12.51 14.26 8.57
C THR A 82 -13.52 13.98 7.46
N ILE A 83 -13.14 14.20 6.19
CA ILE A 83 -13.96 13.92 5.02
C ILE A 83 -13.98 12.42 4.65
N VAL A 84 -12.98 11.64 5.03
CA VAL A 84 -12.83 10.24 4.62
C VAL A 84 -14.02 9.35 4.97
N PRO A 85 -14.56 9.37 6.21
CA PRO A 85 -15.76 8.57 6.52
C PRO A 85 -16.95 8.91 5.60
N LYS A 86 -17.08 10.19 5.22
CA LYS A 86 -18.16 10.64 4.32
C LYS A 86 -17.94 10.16 2.89
N LEU A 87 -16.69 10.16 2.40
CA LEU A 87 -16.37 9.62 1.08
C LEU A 87 -16.70 8.12 1.00
N LEU A 88 -16.33 7.34 2.01
CA LEU A 88 -16.66 5.90 2.06
C LEU A 88 -18.17 5.66 2.15
N GLU A 89 -18.91 6.49 2.90
CA GLU A 89 -20.37 6.44 2.93
C GLU A 89 -20.99 6.71 1.55
N ILE A 90 -20.53 7.75 0.84
CA ILE A 90 -21.00 8.08 -0.50
C ILE A 90 -20.72 6.92 -1.47
N ILE A 91 -19.54 6.28 -1.39
CA ILE A 91 -19.24 5.09 -2.20
C ILE A 91 -20.26 4.00 -1.96
N CYS A 92 -20.48 3.58 -0.70
CA CYS A 92 -21.43 2.52 -0.39
C CYS A 92 -22.84 2.86 -0.89
N HIS A 93 -23.31 4.07 -0.63
CA HIS A 93 -24.65 4.50 -1.06
C HIS A 93 -24.81 4.58 -2.59
N THR A 94 -23.80 5.10 -3.30
CA THR A 94 -23.91 5.32 -4.75
C THR A 94 -23.74 4.02 -5.54
N THR A 95 -22.88 3.13 -5.07
CA THR A 95 -22.58 1.87 -5.76
C THR A 95 -23.44 0.70 -5.30
N GLY A 96 -24.10 0.81 -4.15
CA GLY A 96 -24.77 -0.29 -3.47
C GLY A 96 -23.83 -1.31 -2.85
N MET A 97 -22.53 -1.01 -2.78
CA MET A 97 -21.53 -1.88 -2.16
C MET A 97 -21.61 -1.78 -0.64
N GLY A 98 -21.55 -2.91 0.05
CA GLY A 98 -21.66 -2.95 1.51
C GLY A 98 -20.36 -2.74 2.27
N PHE A 99 -19.20 -2.77 1.60
CA PHE A 99 -17.89 -2.51 2.20
C PHE A 99 -17.09 -1.56 1.34
N ALA A 100 -16.47 -0.55 1.97
CA ALA A 100 -15.51 0.34 1.33
C ALA A 100 -14.34 0.63 2.27
N ALA A 101 -13.12 0.77 1.72
CA ALA A 101 -11.93 1.04 2.51
C ALA A 101 -10.90 1.86 1.76
N ILE A 102 -10.13 2.66 2.51
CA ILE A 102 -8.84 3.19 2.09
C ILE A 102 -7.78 2.31 2.73
N ALA A 103 -6.90 1.79 1.91
CA ALA A 103 -5.81 0.94 2.37
C ALA A 103 -4.44 1.49 1.98
N ARG A 104 -3.51 1.46 2.92
CA ARG A 104 -2.08 1.56 2.63
C ARG A 104 -1.60 0.23 2.06
N VAL A 105 -0.94 0.27 0.94
CA VAL A 105 -0.38 -0.93 0.31
C VAL A 105 1.12 -0.80 0.22
N THR A 106 1.83 -1.61 1.00
CA THR A 106 3.29 -1.69 1.02
C THR A 106 3.78 -2.84 0.13
N GLU A 107 5.05 -3.17 0.18
CA GLU A 107 5.61 -4.31 -0.57
C GLU A 107 5.08 -5.66 -0.11
N ASN A 108 4.74 -5.77 1.18
CA ASN A 108 4.40 -7.05 1.79
C ASN A 108 3.01 -7.09 2.42
N LYS A 109 2.37 -5.93 2.60
CA LYS A 109 1.13 -5.82 3.37
C LYS A 109 0.12 -4.89 2.70
N TRP A 110 -1.13 -5.26 2.83
CA TRP A 110 -2.29 -4.39 2.70
C TRP A 110 -2.79 -4.05 4.11
N VAL A 111 -2.94 -2.77 4.43
CA VAL A 111 -3.36 -2.32 5.76
C VAL A 111 -4.53 -1.36 5.64
N ALA A 112 -5.65 -1.66 6.29
CA ALA A 112 -6.82 -0.80 6.32
C ALA A 112 -6.52 0.49 7.09
N CYS A 113 -6.58 1.64 6.43
CA CYS A 113 -6.47 2.95 7.09
C CYS A 113 -7.80 3.44 7.61
N SER A 114 -8.85 3.32 6.78
CA SER A 114 -10.22 3.69 7.13
C SER A 114 -11.17 2.73 6.45
N VAL A 115 -12.27 2.38 7.13
CA VAL A 115 -13.22 1.35 6.70
C VAL A 115 -14.64 1.81 6.94
N ARG A 116 -15.53 1.51 6.00
CA ARG A 116 -16.98 1.44 6.18
C ARG A 116 -17.43 0.03 5.87
N ASP A 117 -18.04 -0.63 6.83
CA ASP A 117 -18.50 -2.02 6.74
C ASP A 117 -19.97 -2.10 7.14
N GLU A 118 -20.84 -2.35 6.16
CA GLU A 118 -22.29 -2.50 6.32
C GLU A 118 -22.73 -3.97 6.14
N ILE A 119 -21.79 -4.88 5.87
CA ILE A 119 -22.05 -6.30 5.55
C ILE A 119 -21.32 -7.26 6.45
N GLU A 120 -20.68 -6.76 7.53
CA GLU A 120 -19.90 -7.57 8.46
C GLU A 120 -18.74 -8.33 7.75
N PHE A 121 -18.07 -7.64 6.81
CA PHE A 121 -16.90 -8.17 6.11
C PHE A 121 -15.74 -8.45 7.09
N GLY A 122 -15.71 -7.71 8.21
CA GLY A 122 -14.89 -8.04 9.38
C GLY A 122 -13.51 -7.39 9.40
N LEU A 123 -13.21 -6.45 8.51
CA LEU A 123 -11.97 -5.66 8.57
C LEU A 123 -12.22 -4.35 9.32
N LEU A 124 -11.31 -4.01 10.22
CA LEU A 124 -11.31 -2.77 10.99
C LEU A 124 -10.11 -1.91 10.61
N PRO A 125 -10.10 -0.60 10.88
CA PRO A 125 -8.90 0.21 10.77
C PRO A 125 -7.73 -0.42 11.53
N GLY A 126 -6.57 -0.56 10.87
CA GLY A 126 -5.40 -1.27 11.38
C GLY A 126 -5.36 -2.77 11.03
N SER A 127 -6.42 -3.37 10.48
CA SER A 127 -6.38 -4.75 10.00
C SER A 127 -5.36 -4.91 8.86
N GLU A 128 -4.58 -5.99 8.92
CA GLU A 128 -3.54 -6.31 7.95
C GLU A 128 -3.90 -7.57 7.16
N LEU A 129 -3.69 -7.51 5.84
CA LEU A 129 -3.75 -8.68 4.96
C LEU A 129 -2.40 -8.90 4.29
N LYS A 130 -2.07 -10.16 4.00
CA LYS A 130 -0.92 -10.47 3.15
C LYS A 130 -1.19 -9.96 1.74
N LEU A 131 -0.28 -9.18 1.19
CA LEU A 131 -0.49 -8.53 -0.11
C LEU A 131 -0.83 -9.53 -1.22
N GLU A 132 -0.15 -10.69 -1.24
CA GLU A 132 -0.35 -11.73 -2.25
C GLU A 132 -1.76 -12.35 -2.21
N THR A 133 -2.51 -12.15 -1.13
CA THR A 133 -3.90 -12.61 -1.02
C THR A 133 -4.91 -11.59 -1.51
N THR A 134 -4.45 -10.42 -1.98
CA THR A 134 -5.30 -9.31 -2.41
C THR A 134 -5.09 -8.96 -3.88
N ILE A 135 -6.14 -8.50 -4.57
CA ILE A 135 -6.05 -7.94 -5.92
C ILE A 135 -5.22 -6.64 -5.94
N CYS A 136 -5.05 -5.97 -4.79
CA CYS A 136 -4.23 -4.76 -4.68
C CYS A 136 -2.75 -5.00 -4.99
N HIS A 137 -2.28 -6.26 -4.95
CA HIS A 137 -0.95 -6.64 -5.43
C HIS A 137 -0.77 -6.30 -6.92
N GLU A 138 -1.74 -6.67 -7.75
CA GLU A 138 -1.72 -6.40 -9.20
C GLU A 138 -1.83 -4.90 -9.48
N ILE A 139 -2.70 -4.19 -8.74
CA ILE A 139 -2.87 -2.74 -8.86
C ILE A 139 -1.56 -2.02 -8.54
N ARG A 140 -0.83 -2.45 -7.51
CA ARG A 140 0.47 -1.89 -7.17
C ARG A 140 1.50 -2.09 -8.28
N GLN A 141 1.48 -3.25 -8.96
CA GLN A 141 2.45 -3.57 -10.01
C GLN A 141 2.21 -2.79 -11.32
N ASN A 142 0.94 -2.62 -11.72
CA ASN A 142 0.59 -2.07 -13.02
C ASN A 142 0.00 -0.64 -12.98
N GLY A 143 -0.31 -0.12 -11.78
CA GLY A 143 -0.91 1.21 -11.59
C GLY A 143 -2.34 1.35 -12.12
N LYS A 144 -3.02 0.25 -12.45
CA LYS A 144 -4.36 0.28 -13.08
C LYS A 144 -5.43 -0.10 -12.07
N ALA A 145 -6.58 0.57 -12.18
CA ALA A 145 -7.77 0.18 -11.45
C ALA A 145 -8.26 -1.23 -11.88
N VAL A 146 -8.84 -1.97 -10.93
CA VAL A 146 -9.54 -3.22 -11.20
C VAL A 146 -11.01 -3.04 -10.87
N ILE A 147 -11.88 -3.44 -11.79
CA ILE A 147 -13.34 -3.30 -11.68
C ILE A 147 -13.96 -4.63 -12.11
N ILE A 148 -14.75 -5.24 -11.22
CA ILE A 148 -15.39 -6.54 -11.41
C ILE A 148 -16.86 -6.36 -11.05
N ASP A 149 -17.75 -6.43 -12.03
CA ASP A 149 -19.21 -6.35 -11.83
C ASP A 149 -19.74 -7.65 -11.22
N GLU A 150 -19.26 -8.79 -11.72
CA GLU A 150 -19.61 -10.12 -11.24
C GLU A 150 -18.44 -11.09 -11.47
N VAL A 151 -17.85 -11.58 -10.39
CA VAL A 151 -16.70 -12.50 -10.43
C VAL A 151 -16.96 -13.73 -11.30
N LYS A 152 -18.16 -14.33 -11.21
CA LYS A 152 -18.48 -15.56 -11.93
C LYS A 152 -18.42 -15.43 -13.46
N THR A 153 -18.67 -14.23 -13.96
CA THR A 153 -18.72 -13.93 -15.41
C THR A 153 -17.50 -13.16 -15.89
N ASP A 154 -16.57 -12.82 -15.01
CA ASP A 154 -15.35 -12.08 -15.34
C ASP A 154 -14.26 -13.03 -15.84
N ASP A 155 -13.78 -12.85 -17.07
CA ASP A 155 -12.79 -13.73 -17.69
C ASP A 155 -11.45 -13.78 -16.95
N ALA A 156 -11.05 -12.67 -16.30
CA ALA A 156 -9.78 -12.56 -15.60
C ALA A 156 -9.87 -13.07 -14.15
N PHE A 157 -11.02 -12.87 -13.48
CA PHE A 157 -11.15 -13.08 -12.04
C PHE A 157 -12.04 -14.25 -11.63
N CYS A 158 -12.74 -14.93 -12.54
CA CYS A 158 -13.63 -16.07 -12.21
C CYS A 158 -12.88 -17.24 -11.54
N ASN A 159 -11.59 -17.41 -11.84
CA ASN A 159 -10.72 -18.42 -11.24
C ASN A 159 -9.68 -17.84 -10.27
N HIS A 160 -9.75 -16.55 -9.97
CA HIS A 160 -8.80 -15.92 -9.07
C HIS A 160 -9.08 -16.33 -7.61
N HIS A 161 -8.00 -16.58 -6.84
CA HIS A 161 -8.13 -17.07 -5.47
C HIS A 161 -8.76 -16.06 -4.50
N THR A 162 -8.54 -14.76 -4.72
CA THR A 162 -8.97 -13.70 -3.80
C THR A 162 -10.50 -13.62 -3.62
N PRO A 163 -11.33 -13.60 -4.69
CA PRO A 163 -12.78 -13.62 -4.52
C PRO A 163 -13.30 -14.81 -3.75
N ALA A 164 -12.74 -16.00 -3.99
CA ALA A 164 -13.13 -17.21 -3.27
C ALA A 164 -12.72 -17.17 -1.80
N MET A 165 -11.55 -16.60 -1.49
CA MET A 165 -11.01 -16.47 -0.12
C MET A 165 -11.84 -15.51 0.73
N TYR A 166 -12.26 -14.36 0.16
CA TYR A 166 -12.95 -13.29 0.88
C TYR A 166 -14.46 -13.25 0.63
N GLY A 167 -15.01 -14.11 -0.23
CA GLY A 167 -16.44 -14.28 -0.40
C GLY A 167 -17.16 -13.17 -1.14
N PHE A 168 -16.48 -12.35 -1.97
CA PHE A 168 -17.12 -11.29 -2.73
C PHE A 168 -17.44 -11.69 -4.18
N GLN A 169 -18.45 -11.02 -4.77
CA GLN A 169 -18.85 -11.17 -6.17
C GLN A 169 -18.64 -9.92 -7.00
N SER A 170 -18.62 -8.75 -6.38
CA SER A 170 -18.27 -7.51 -7.06
C SER A 170 -17.14 -6.79 -6.34
N TYR A 171 -16.30 -6.08 -7.10
CA TYR A 171 -15.11 -5.44 -6.60
C TYR A 171 -14.73 -4.24 -7.46
N ILE A 172 -14.36 -3.16 -6.81
CA ILE A 172 -13.69 -2.04 -7.46
C ILE A 172 -12.55 -1.57 -6.58
N SER A 173 -11.41 -1.31 -7.20
CA SER A 173 -10.27 -0.71 -6.51
C SER A 173 -9.49 0.18 -7.44
N VAL A 174 -9.22 1.40 -6.97
CA VAL A 174 -8.54 2.45 -7.73
C VAL A 174 -7.27 2.85 -6.96
N PRO A 175 -6.11 2.96 -7.63
CA PRO A 175 -4.88 3.36 -6.97
C PRO A 175 -4.96 4.81 -6.48
N ILE A 176 -4.39 5.07 -5.31
CA ILE A 176 -4.11 6.40 -4.78
C ILE A 176 -2.66 6.70 -5.10
N ILE A 177 -2.43 7.64 -6.02
CA ILE A 177 -1.10 8.09 -6.44
C ILE A 177 -0.89 9.48 -5.86
N LEU A 178 0.20 9.68 -5.12
CA LEU A 178 0.57 10.98 -4.57
C LEU A 178 1.07 11.94 -5.65
N GLN A 179 1.19 13.23 -5.35
CA GLN A 179 1.61 14.24 -6.34
C GLN A 179 3.04 14.04 -6.85
N ASP A 180 3.90 13.40 -6.06
CA ASP A 180 5.25 13.01 -6.47
C ASP A 180 5.28 11.80 -7.41
N GLY A 181 4.11 11.22 -7.74
CA GLY A 181 3.96 10.03 -8.56
C GLY A 181 4.10 8.71 -7.79
N SER A 182 4.36 8.75 -6.49
CA SER A 182 4.49 7.54 -5.68
C SER A 182 3.12 6.90 -5.40
N PHE A 183 3.12 5.57 -5.32
CA PHE A 183 1.93 4.80 -5.01
C PHE A 183 1.74 4.72 -3.49
N PHE A 184 0.65 5.28 -2.99
CA PHE A 184 0.27 5.21 -1.57
C PHE A 184 -0.44 3.88 -1.24
N GLY A 185 -1.47 3.59 -2.01
CA GLY A 185 -2.34 2.45 -1.73
C GLY A 185 -3.57 2.45 -2.62
N THR A 186 -4.71 2.02 -2.10
CA THR A 186 -5.94 1.89 -2.88
C THR A 186 -7.17 2.39 -2.12
N LEU A 187 -8.12 2.92 -2.88
CA LEU A 187 -9.51 3.10 -2.48
C LEU A 187 -10.30 1.94 -3.09
N CYS A 188 -10.91 1.10 -2.27
CA CYS A 188 -11.61 -0.09 -2.74
C CYS A 188 -13.01 -0.24 -2.13
N ALA A 189 -13.85 -0.99 -2.84
CA ALA A 189 -15.13 -1.46 -2.33
C ALA A 189 -15.40 -2.89 -2.79
N VAL A 190 -16.08 -3.66 -1.96
CA VAL A 190 -16.46 -5.06 -2.22
C VAL A 190 -17.89 -5.34 -1.78
N ASP A 191 -18.54 -6.31 -2.44
CA ASP A 191 -19.85 -6.81 -2.03
C ASP A 191 -19.97 -8.32 -2.37
N PRO A 192 -20.66 -9.12 -1.52
CA PRO A 192 -20.94 -10.53 -1.83
C PRO A 192 -21.96 -10.71 -2.96
N LYS A 193 -22.59 -9.65 -3.44
CA LYS A 193 -23.52 -9.65 -4.57
C LYS A 193 -22.89 -8.97 -5.78
N PRO A 194 -23.29 -9.33 -7.02
CA PRO A 194 -22.95 -8.58 -8.21
C PRO A 194 -23.43 -7.13 -8.16
N ALA A 195 -22.67 -6.21 -8.74
CA ALA A 195 -23.01 -4.79 -8.84
C ALA A 195 -22.55 -4.21 -10.20
N LYS A 196 -23.23 -3.16 -10.68
CA LYS A 196 -22.87 -2.48 -11.92
C LYS A 196 -21.85 -1.37 -11.62
N LEU A 197 -20.57 -1.71 -11.60
CA LEU A 197 -19.48 -0.81 -11.26
C LEU A 197 -18.75 -0.26 -12.48
N ASN A 198 -18.71 -1.05 -13.57
CA ASN A 198 -18.00 -0.69 -14.80
C ASN A 198 -18.82 0.30 -15.66
N ASN A 199 -18.99 1.50 -15.10
CA ASN A 199 -19.66 2.62 -15.76
C ASN A 199 -18.90 3.92 -15.49
N PRO A 200 -19.02 4.95 -16.36
CA PRO A 200 -18.27 6.20 -16.24
C PRO A 200 -18.53 6.94 -14.91
N GLU A 201 -19.73 6.91 -14.41
CA GLU A 201 -20.13 7.62 -13.17
C GLU A 201 -19.39 7.06 -11.97
N THR A 202 -19.40 5.73 -11.79
CA THR A 202 -18.72 5.04 -10.70
C THR A 202 -17.21 5.22 -10.80
N ILE A 203 -16.65 5.04 -12.00
CA ILE A 203 -15.21 5.17 -12.23
C ILE A 203 -14.74 6.60 -11.94
N ASN A 204 -15.46 7.61 -12.39
CA ASN A 204 -15.14 9.00 -12.14
C ASN A 204 -15.27 9.38 -10.67
N LEU A 205 -16.27 8.84 -9.96
CA LEU A 205 -16.43 9.02 -8.52
C LEU A 205 -15.19 8.52 -7.76
N PHE A 206 -14.74 7.30 -8.04
CA PHE A 206 -13.56 6.74 -7.40
C PHE A 206 -12.29 7.54 -7.73
N LYS A 207 -12.10 7.93 -8.99
CA LYS A 207 -10.95 8.76 -9.41
C LYS A 207 -10.95 10.10 -8.66
N LEU A 208 -12.09 10.80 -8.63
CA LEU A 208 -12.21 12.06 -7.91
C LEU A 208 -11.83 11.90 -6.42
N PHE A 209 -12.30 10.82 -5.79
CA PHE A 209 -12.02 10.58 -4.38
C PHE A 209 -10.55 10.21 -4.13
N THR A 210 -9.92 9.42 -5.01
CA THR A 210 -8.47 9.15 -4.90
C THR A 210 -7.63 10.40 -5.09
N GLU A 211 -8.00 11.30 -6.00
CA GLU A 211 -7.35 12.60 -6.19
C GLU A 211 -7.51 13.51 -4.97
N LEU A 212 -8.72 13.59 -4.38
CA LEU A 212 -8.95 14.35 -3.15
C LEU A 212 -8.13 13.83 -1.98
N ILE A 213 -8.06 12.51 -1.80
CA ILE A 213 -7.27 11.88 -0.75
C ILE A 213 -5.78 12.17 -0.95
N SER A 214 -5.28 11.98 -2.17
CA SER A 214 -3.90 12.30 -2.54
C SER A 214 -3.55 13.76 -2.21
N PHE A 215 -4.34 14.69 -2.69
CA PHE A 215 -4.13 16.12 -2.44
C PHE A 215 -4.06 16.44 -0.93
N HIS A 216 -4.96 15.89 -0.13
CA HIS A 216 -4.94 16.15 1.32
C HIS A 216 -3.74 15.53 2.01
N LEU A 217 -3.32 14.32 1.61
CA LEU A 217 -2.12 13.68 2.15
C LEU A 217 -0.86 14.51 1.86
N ASP A 218 -0.73 15.02 0.64
CA ASP A 218 0.41 15.85 0.23
C ASP A 218 0.45 17.17 1.00
N VAL A 219 -0.69 17.86 1.15
CA VAL A 219 -0.78 19.09 1.94
C VAL A 219 -0.40 18.86 3.40
N MET A 220 -0.86 17.75 4.00
CA MET A 220 -0.52 17.43 5.38
C MET A 220 0.96 17.09 5.54
N GLY A 221 1.56 16.37 4.59
CA GLY A 221 2.99 16.07 4.57
C GLY A 221 3.85 17.34 4.51
N GLN A 222 3.43 18.36 3.72
CA GLN A 222 4.11 19.66 3.65
C GLN A 222 4.00 20.43 4.97
N LEU A 223 2.82 20.48 5.59
CA LEU A 223 2.62 21.16 6.87
C LEU A 223 3.42 20.52 8.01
N ASP A 224 3.51 19.18 8.05
CA ASP A 224 4.31 18.47 9.04
C ASP A 224 5.82 18.71 8.83
N ALA A 225 6.28 18.92 7.60
CA ALA A 225 7.66 19.26 7.26
C ALA A 225 8.05 20.70 7.64
N ASP A 226 7.13 21.66 7.48
CA ASP A 226 7.36 23.07 7.82
C ASP A 226 7.33 23.35 9.34
N THR A 227 6.92 22.37 10.15
CA THR A 227 6.78 22.52 11.61
C THR A 227 7.95 21.92 12.39
N GLN A 228 8.93 21.30 11.69
CA GLN A 228 10.15 20.69 12.27
C GLN A 228 11.39 21.58 12.03
#